data_c603741fbc4a25cef65b8f5883d81eb2
#
_entry.id   c603741fbc4a25cef65b8f5883d81eb2
#
_cell.length_a   1.000
_cell.length_b   1.000
_cell.length_c   1.000
_cell.angle_alpha   90.00
_cell.angle_beta   90.00
_cell.angle_gamma   90.00
#
_symmetry.space_group_name_H-M   'P 1'
#
loop_
_entity.id
_entity.type
_entity.pdbx_description
1 polymer ?
#
loop_
_entity_poly.entity_id
_entity_poly.type
_entity_poly.pdbx_seq_one_letter_code
_entity_poly.pdbx_strand_id
1 'polypeptide(L)'
;MTTTLLLGTTGMLSAAAAHAVARSKKAVLVSRHASDFSFNNDVLDHKITPIDVSYEDESAFLDALLYHAPFDLALTWMHPKAEILRAALDGMIAKGGKLVEVMGSRSILLGEDGEASIAERRAQALALQTDITYAQLILGFVIEGATSRWLTHEEISAAAIAQMEKPLPRRIAGTLEPWERRPS
;
A
#
# COMPACT_ATOMS: atom_id res chain seq x y z
N MET A 1 -8.10 17.65 9.38
CA MET A 1 -8.12 17.71 7.89
C MET A 1 -7.33 16.51 7.42
N THR A 2 -7.87 15.63 6.57
CA THR A 2 -7.17 14.40 6.20
C THR A 2 -6.43 14.57 4.88
N THR A 3 -5.09 14.47 4.95
CA THR A 3 -4.22 14.36 3.77
C THR A 3 -3.88 12.88 3.57
N THR A 4 -4.19 12.36 2.40
CA THR A 4 -3.98 10.94 2.08
C THR A 4 -2.88 10.78 1.04
N LEU A 5 -1.96 9.86 1.27
CA LEU A 5 -1.00 9.40 0.28
C LEU A 5 -1.49 8.11 -0.38
N LEU A 6 -1.47 8.09 -1.70
CA LEU A 6 -1.80 6.96 -2.54
C LEU A 6 -0.58 6.62 -3.41
N LEU A 7 0.13 5.56 -3.09
CA LEU A 7 1.36 5.19 -3.75
C LEU A 7 1.23 3.85 -4.47
N GLY A 8 1.38 3.84 -5.79
CA GLY A 8 1.25 2.63 -6.61
C GLY A 8 -0.18 2.09 -6.69
N THR A 9 -1.20 2.95 -6.57
CA THR A 9 -2.60 2.55 -6.42
C THR A 9 -3.44 2.70 -7.70
N THR A 10 -2.85 3.10 -8.81
CA THR A 10 -3.55 3.36 -10.09
C THR A 10 -4.05 2.11 -10.83
N GLY A 11 -3.65 0.92 -10.38
CA GLY A 11 -4.07 -0.38 -10.94
C GLY A 11 -5.05 -1.11 -10.02
N MET A 12 -4.62 -2.27 -9.52
CA MET A 12 -5.44 -3.20 -8.72
C MET A 12 -6.02 -2.62 -7.42
N LEU A 13 -5.52 -1.48 -6.97
CA LEU A 13 -5.98 -0.76 -5.78
C LEU A 13 -6.82 0.48 -6.12
N SER A 14 -7.21 0.69 -7.38
CA SER A 14 -7.89 1.91 -7.80
C SER A 14 -9.23 2.14 -7.08
N ALA A 15 -10.02 1.10 -6.84
CA ALA A 15 -11.27 1.23 -6.08
C ALA A 15 -11.02 1.53 -4.59
N ALA A 16 -9.95 0.98 -4.00
CA ALA A 16 -9.54 1.33 -2.64
C ALA A 16 -9.01 2.77 -2.57
N ALA A 17 -8.28 3.22 -3.59
CA ALA A 17 -7.84 4.61 -3.70
C ALA A 17 -9.04 5.57 -3.81
N ALA A 18 -10.03 5.28 -4.65
CA ALA A 18 -11.27 6.06 -4.75
C ALA A 18 -11.99 6.17 -3.39
N HIS A 19 -12.09 5.04 -2.65
CA HIS A 19 -12.67 5.01 -1.32
C HIS A 19 -11.92 5.93 -0.34
N ALA A 20 -10.59 5.91 -0.37
CA ALA A 20 -9.75 6.78 0.47
C ALA A 20 -9.91 8.25 0.10
N VAL A 21 -9.89 8.60 -1.20
CA VAL A 21 -10.07 9.97 -1.70
C VAL A 21 -11.43 10.54 -1.32
N ALA A 22 -12.49 9.73 -1.42
CA ALA A 22 -13.84 10.18 -1.05
C ALA A 22 -13.90 10.71 0.39
N ARG A 23 -13.10 10.14 1.30
CA ARG A 23 -13.01 10.49 2.73
C ARG A 23 -11.92 11.50 3.07
N SER A 24 -11.11 11.88 2.11
CA SER A 24 -10.00 12.81 2.28
C SER A 24 -10.40 14.22 1.87
N LYS A 25 -9.73 15.23 2.43
CA LYS A 25 -9.76 16.60 1.90
C LYS A 25 -8.86 16.75 0.69
N LYS A 26 -7.68 16.14 0.76
CA LYS A 26 -6.66 16.14 -0.27
C LYS A 26 -6.02 14.76 -0.35
N ALA A 27 -5.73 14.31 -1.55
CA ALA A 27 -4.97 13.09 -1.80
C ALA A 27 -3.77 13.40 -2.70
N VAL A 28 -2.63 12.82 -2.38
CA VAL A 28 -1.43 12.84 -3.20
C VAL A 28 -1.32 11.49 -3.86
N LEU A 29 -1.44 11.45 -5.18
CA LEU A 29 -1.36 10.23 -5.98
C LEU A 29 0.02 10.15 -6.61
N VAL A 30 0.79 9.12 -6.28
CA VAL A 30 2.16 8.95 -6.73
C VAL A 30 2.30 7.69 -7.56
N SER A 31 2.69 7.86 -8.81
CA SER A 31 3.04 6.79 -9.72
C SER A 31 3.91 7.33 -10.85
N ARG A 32 4.39 6.46 -11.75
CA ARG A 32 5.17 6.90 -12.93
C ARG A 32 4.35 7.72 -13.93
N HIS A 33 3.02 7.59 -13.89
CA HIS A 33 2.06 8.25 -14.77
C HIS A 33 0.80 8.63 -13.96
N ALA A 34 0.98 9.32 -12.85
CA ALA A 34 -0.12 9.72 -11.97
C ALA A 34 -1.00 10.78 -12.63
N SER A 35 -0.42 11.66 -13.44
CA SER A 35 -1.14 12.71 -14.17
C SER A 35 -2.07 12.19 -15.25
N ASP A 36 -1.82 10.98 -15.77
CA ASP A 36 -2.68 10.33 -16.77
C ASP A 36 -3.86 9.58 -16.13
N PHE A 37 -3.87 9.47 -14.79
CA PHE A 37 -4.89 8.71 -14.08
C PHE A 37 -6.10 9.57 -13.71
N SER A 38 -7.29 9.01 -13.90
CA SER A 38 -8.57 9.57 -13.43
C SER A 38 -9.45 8.46 -12.87
N PHE A 39 -10.22 8.79 -11.85
CA PHE A 39 -11.30 7.92 -11.37
C PHE A 39 -12.56 7.99 -12.24
N ASN A 40 -12.56 8.81 -13.31
CA ASN A 40 -13.75 9.18 -14.07
C ASN A 40 -14.86 9.76 -13.18
N ASN A 41 -14.47 10.54 -12.19
CA ASN A 41 -15.32 11.17 -11.20
C ASN A 41 -14.74 12.53 -10.79
N ASP A 42 -15.32 13.60 -11.32
CA ASP A 42 -14.83 14.97 -11.13
C ASP A 42 -14.65 15.35 -9.65
N VAL A 43 -15.56 14.89 -8.78
CA VAL A 43 -15.49 15.19 -7.34
C VAL A 43 -14.27 14.56 -6.69
N LEU A 44 -13.88 13.36 -7.11
CA LEU A 44 -12.69 12.69 -6.62
C LEU A 44 -11.42 13.28 -7.25
N ASP A 45 -11.46 13.49 -8.56
CA ASP A 45 -10.30 13.95 -9.33
C ASP A 45 -9.87 15.35 -8.90
N HIS A 46 -10.78 16.23 -8.51
CA HIS A 46 -10.45 17.54 -7.95
C HIS A 46 -9.73 17.51 -6.60
N LYS A 47 -9.77 16.39 -5.87
CA LYS A 47 -9.06 16.23 -4.61
C LYS A 47 -7.62 15.71 -4.79
N ILE A 48 -7.26 15.28 -5.99
CA ILE A 48 -5.98 14.63 -6.27
C ILE A 48 -4.93 15.65 -6.64
N THR A 49 -3.75 15.50 -6.08
CA THR A 49 -2.51 16.09 -6.57
C THR A 49 -1.68 14.95 -7.15
N PRO A 50 -1.61 14.82 -8.49
CA PRO A 50 -0.81 13.77 -9.11
C PRO A 50 0.68 14.14 -9.05
N ILE A 51 1.53 13.15 -8.85
CA ILE A 51 2.99 13.27 -8.88
C ILE A 51 3.55 12.14 -9.73
N ASP A 52 4.14 12.52 -10.85
CA ASP A 52 4.81 11.59 -11.76
C ASP A 52 6.27 11.44 -11.33
N VAL A 53 6.56 10.31 -10.71
CA VAL A 53 7.91 10.00 -10.24
C VAL A 53 8.16 8.49 -10.21
N SER A 54 9.41 8.09 -10.48
CA SER A 54 9.87 6.70 -10.40
C SER A 54 10.63 6.46 -9.10
N TYR A 55 10.60 5.23 -8.58
CA TYR A 55 11.48 4.77 -7.49
C TYR A 55 12.97 4.83 -7.84
N GLU A 56 13.32 4.90 -9.13
CA GLU A 56 14.68 4.97 -9.60
C GLU A 56 15.33 6.33 -9.30
N ASP A 57 14.50 7.37 -9.15
CA ASP A 57 14.93 8.69 -8.69
C ASP A 57 14.49 8.88 -7.23
N GLU A 58 15.26 8.30 -6.31
CA GLU A 58 14.95 8.36 -4.88
C GLU A 58 14.89 9.79 -4.35
N SER A 59 15.76 10.67 -4.81
CA SER A 59 15.80 12.07 -4.36
C SER A 59 14.55 12.82 -4.78
N ALA A 60 14.21 12.80 -6.07
CA ALA A 60 13.00 13.45 -6.57
C ALA A 60 11.73 12.85 -5.92
N PHE A 61 11.73 11.54 -5.68
CA PHE A 61 10.63 10.88 -5.00
C PHE A 61 10.43 11.40 -3.57
N LEU A 62 11.51 11.47 -2.78
CA LEU A 62 11.45 11.94 -1.41
C LEU A 62 11.09 13.41 -1.31
N ASP A 63 11.70 14.26 -2.15
CA ASP A 63 11.41 15.70 -2.17
C ASP A 63 9.94 15.98 -2.50
N ALA A 64 9.38 15.23 -3.46
CA ALA A 64 7.99 15.35 -3.84
C ALA A 64 7.05 14.96 -2.70
N LEU A 65 7.35 13.91 -1.94
CA LEU A 65 6.54 13.50 -0.79
C LEU A 65 6.66 14.45 0.39
N LEU A 66 7.88 14.91 0.71
CA LEU A 66 8.14 15.82 1.82
C LEU A 66 7.36 17.12 1.70
N TYR A 67 7.19 17.63 0.49
CA TYR A 67 6.38 18.83 0.23
C TYR A 67 4.93 18.69 0.69
N HIS A 68 4.38 17.48 0.70
CA HIS A 68 2.98 17.21 1.02
C HIS A 68 2.77 16.58 2.39
N ALA A 69 3.84 16.10 3.04
CA ALA A 69 3.77 15.51 4.37
C ALA A 69 3.36 16.56 5.44
N PRO A 70 2.85 16.13 6.61
CA PRO A 70 2.60 14.74 6.98
C PRO A 70 1.28 14.20 6.45
N PHE A 71 1.19 12.86 6.35
CA PHE A 71 0.00 12.14 5.86
C PHE A 71 -0.79 11.52 7.00
N ASP A 72 -2.12 11.77 7.03
CA ASP A 72 -3.03 11.12 8.00
C ASP A 72 -3.34 9.67 7.63
N LEU A 73 -3.31 9.36 6.33
CA LEU A 73 -3.46 8.01 5.77
C LEU A 73 -2.48 7.82 4.62
N ALA A 74 -1.79 6.70 4.61
CA ALA A 74 -1.04 6.24 3.46
C ALA A 74 -1.50 4.83 3.06
N LEU A 75 -1.88 4.64 1.79
CA LEU A 75 -2.10 3.35 1.15
C LEU A 75 -0.99 3.14 0.13
N THR A 76 -0.17 2.12 0.36
CA THR A 76 1.04 1.94 -0.44
C THR A 76 1.16 0.54 -1.01
N TRP A 77 1.55 0.48 -2.29
CA TRP A 77 2.04 -0.71 -2.96
C TRP A 77 3.39 -0.38 -3.58
N MET A 78 4.47 -0.87 -2.96
CA MET A 78 5.84 -0.54 -3.35
C MET A 78 6.62 -1.79 -3.76
N HIS A 79 7.54 -1.62 -4.70
CA HIS A 79 8.44 -2.69 -5.09
C HIS A 79 9.26 -3.19 -3.88
N PRO A 80 9.53 -4.51 -3.73
CA PRO A 80 10.27 -5.04 -2.57
C PRO A 80 11.63 -4.37 -2.32
N LYS A 81 12.33 -3.97 -3.38
CA LYS A 81 13.66 -3.33 -3.28
C LYS A 81 13.65 -1.86 -2.80
N ALA A 82 12.48 -1.24 -2.66
CA ALA A 82 12.37 0.16 -2.23
C ALA A 82 12.44 0.31 -0.69
N GLU A 83 13.43 -0.29 -0.03
CA GLU A 83 13.52 -0.29 1.45
C GLU A 83 13.85 1.10 2.00
N ILE A 84 14.74 1.85 1.35
CA ILE A 84 15.09 3.21 1.77
C ILE A 84 13.88 4.13 1.70
N LEU A 85 13.13 4.07 0.60
CA LEU A 85 11.91 4.88 0.43
C LEU A 85 10.82 4.51 1.44
N ARG A 86 10.69 3.23 1.80
CA ARG A 86 9.77 2.79 2.85
C ARG A 86 10.13 3.39 4.21
N ALA A 87 11.41 3.31 4.58
CA ALA A 87 11.88 3.86 5.85
C ALA A 87 11.69 5.37 5.95
N ALA A 88 11.94 6.10 4.86
CA ALA A 88 11.71 7.53 4.79
C ALA A 88 10.21 7.88 4.91
N LEU A 89 9.34 7.10 4.25
CA LEU A 89 7.90 7.28 4.31
C LEU A 89 7.34 7.11 5.73
N ASP A 90 7.92 6.22 6.54
CA ASP A 90 7.48 6.00 7.92
C ASP A 90 7.51 7.31 8.74
N GLY A 91 8.55 8.15 8.53
CA GLY A 91 8.68 9.46 9.15
C GLY A 91 7.74 10.54 8.60
N MET A 92 7.03 10.26 7.51
CA MET A 92 6.08 11.19 6.89
C MET A 92 4.63 10.96 7.31
N ILE A 93 4.35 9.93 8.12
CA ILE A 93 3.01 9.67 8.66
C ILE A 93 2.76 10.58 9.85
N ALA A 94 1.60 11.23 9.86
CA ALA A 94 1.19 12.10 10.95
C ALA A 94 1.03 11.32 12.26
N LYS A 95 1.23 12.00 13.38
CA LYS A 95 0.89 11.43 14.69
C LYS A 95 -0.59 11.07 14.74
N GLY A 96 -0.89 9.82 15.12
CA GLY A 96 -2.23 9.24 15.05
C GLY A 96 -2.65 8.81 13.62
N GLY A 97 -1.78 9.00 12.64
CA GLY A 97 -2.01 8.59 11.25
C GLY A 97 -1.91 7.07 11.05
N LYS A 98 -2.25 6.65 9.84
CA LYS A 98 -2.33 5.24 9.47
C LYS A 98 -1.50 4.96 8.21
N LEU A 99 -0.68 3.93 8.28
CA LEU A 99 0.05 3.37 7.14
C LEU A 99 -0.49 1.97 6.83
N VAL A 100 -1.15 1.81 5.69
CA VAL A 100 -1.58 0.52 5.15
C VAL A 100 -0.62 0.13 4.03
N GLU A 101 0.22 -0.85 4.29
CA GLU A 101 1.18 -1.35 3.32
C GLU A 101 0.69 -2.66 2.72
N VAL A 102 0.45 -2.63 1.39
CA VAL A 102 0.05 -3.80 0.61
C VAL A 102 1.30 -4.50 0.11
N MET A 103 1.35 -5.82 0.26
CA MET A 103 2.50 -6.65 -0.09
C MET A 103 2.05 -7.91 -0.83
N GLY A 104 2.84 -8.40 -1.76
CA GLY A 104 2.60 -9.68 -2.40
C GLY A 104 2.95 -10.86 -1.49
N SER A 105 2.45 -12.07 -1.82
CA SER A 105 2.65 -13.30 -1.06
C SER A 105 4.12 -13.65 -0.78
N ARG A 106 5.04 -13.25 -1.66
CA ARG A 106 6.48 -13.50 -1.44
C ARG A 106 7.07 -12.71 -0.27
N SER A 107 6.42 -11.65 0.18
CA SER A 107 6.92 -10.82 1.27
C SER A 107 6.97 -11.53 2.63
N ILE A 108 6.27 -12.66 2.76
CA ILE A 108 6.28 -13.49 3.98
C ILE A 108 7.31 -14.62 3.94
N LEU A 109 7.94 -14.86 2.80
CA LEU A 109 8.97 -15.88 2.71
C LEU A 109 10.23 -15.42 3.43
N LEU A 110 10.89 -16.38 4.10
CA LEU A 110 12.20 -16.12 4.68
C LEU A 110 13.18 -15.69 3.58
N GLY A 111 14.08 -14.80 3.95
CA GLY A 111 15.19 -14.41 3.11
C GLY A 111 16.20 -15.54 2.89
N GLU A 112 17.24 -15.28 2.11
CA GLU A 112 18.37 -16.17 1.98
C GLU A 112 19.00 -16.38 3.38
N ASP A 113 19.50 -17.59 3.61
CA ASP A 113 20.09 -17.98 4.91
C ASP A 113 19.14 -17.92 6.13
N GLY A 114 17.82 -17.92 5.92
CA GLY A 114 16.81 -17.94 6.98
C GLY A 114 16.56 -16.57 7.64
N GLU A 115 16.96 -15.50 6.99
CA GLU A 115 16.63 -14.15 7.45
C GLU A 115 15.12 -13.91 7.55
N ALA A 116 14.72 -13.03 8.48
CA ALA A 116 13.33 -12.64 8.62
C ALA A 116 12.76 -12.09 7.30
N SER A 117 11.53 -12.46 7.01
CA SER A 117 10.83 -11.98 5.81
C SER A 117 10.72 -10.46 5.77
N ILE A 118 10.52 -9.89 4.57
CA ILE A 118 10.31 -8.44 4.41
C ILE A 118 9.14 -7.98 5.30
N ALA A 119 8.04 -8.73 5.31
CA ALA A 119 6.87 -8.39 6.12
C ALA A 119 7.18 -8.40 7.63
N GLU A 120 8.02 -9.32 8.12
CA GLU A 120 8.43 -9.35 9.52
C GLU A 120 9.38 -8.22 9.88
N ARG A 121 10.41 -7.97 9.07
CA ARG A 121 11.32 -6.82 9.29
C ARG A 121 10.55 -5.50 9.34
N ARG A 122 9.58 -5.30 8.43
CA ARG A 122 8.74 -4.10 8.43
C ARG A 122 7.86 -4.00 9.68
N ALA A 123 7.24 -5.11 10.10
CA ALA A 123 6.45 -5.14 11.32
C ALA A 123 7.29 -4.81 12.56
N GLN A 124 8.50 -5.35 12.67
CA GLN A 124 9.44 -5.09 13.76
C GLN A 124 9.91 -3.64 13.78
N ALA A 125 10.28 -3.08 12.62
CA ALA A 125 10.72 -1.69 12.51
C ALA A 125 9.65 -0.69 12.97
N LEU A 126 8.38 -0.96 12.65
CA LEU A 126 7.26 -0.08 12.98
C LEU A 126 6.60 -0.39 14.33
N ALA A 127 6.89 -1.54 14.96
CA ALA A 127 6.37 -1.87 16.28
C ALA A 127 6.83 -0.89 17.38
N LEU A 128 7.95 -0.20 17.17
CA LEU A 128 8.49 0.81 18.09
C LEU A 128 7.89 2.20 17.85
N GLN A 129 7.20 2.41 16.73
CA GLN A 129 6.53 3.67 16.40
C GLN A 129 5.09 3.64 16.93
N THR A 130 4.91 3.91 18.21
CA THR A 130 3.58 3.85 18.86
C THR A 130 2.64 4.99 18.46
N ASP A 131 3.16 5.98 17.76
CA ASP A 131 2.42 7.19 17.36
C ASP A 131 1.59 7.01 16.10
N ILE A 132 1.80 5.92 15.35
CA ILE A 132 1.08 5.61 14.11
C ILE A 132 0.44 4.23 14.17
N THR A 133 -0.59 4.03 13.35
CA THR A 133 -1.18 2.71 13.13
C THR A 133 -0.57 2.09 11.87
N TYR A 134 0.28 1.09 12.03
CA TYR A 134 0.80 0.30 10.91
C TYR A 134 -0.03 -0.95 10.68
N ALA A 135 -0.39 -1.20 9.44
CA ALA A 135 -1.23 -2.33 9.05
C ALA A 135 -0.75 -2.94 7.73
N GLN A 136 -0.45 -4.24 7.73
CA GLN A 136 -0.05 -4.98 6.55
C GLN A 136 -1.26 -5.63 5.87
N LEU A 137 -1.32 -5.59 4.55
CA LEU A 137 -2.20 -6.40 3.72
C LEU A 137 -1.36 -7.29 2.82
N ILE A 138 -1.36 -8.60 3.09
CA ILE A 138 -0.64 -9.57 2.27
C ILE A 138 -1.60 -10.16 1.23
N LEU A 139 -1.23 -10.07 -0.04
CA LEU A 139 -2.01 -10.60 -1.15
C LEU A 139 -1.61 -12.06 -1.41
N GLY A 140 -2.56 -12.95 -1.17
CA GLY A 140 -2.47 -14.37 -1.46
C GLY A 140 -3.15 -14.71 -2.80
N PHE A 141 -3.81 -15.87 -2.81
CA PHE A 141 -4.53 -16.39 -3.96
C PHE A 141 -5.83 -17.08 -3.53
N VAL A 142 -6.67 -17.46 -4.48
CA VAL A 142 -7.94 -18.16 -4.24
C VAL A 142 -7.82 -19.59 -4.76
N ILE A 143 -8.32 -20.56 -3.96
CA ILE A 143 -8.44 -21.96 -4.36
C ILE A 143 -9.90 -22.22 -4.72
N GLU A 144 -10.13 -22.69 -5.96
CA GLU A 144 -11.45 -23.03 -6.50
C GLU A 144 -11.46 -24.51 -6.88
N GLY A 145 -11.84 -25.36 -5.93
CA GLY A 145 -11.81 -26.82 -6.13
C GLY A 145 -10.40 -27.35 -6.43
N ALA A 146 -10.19 -27.88 -7.64
CA ALA A 146 -8.89 -28.40 -8.07
C ALA A 146 -7.91 -27.33 -8.59
N THR A 147 -8.39 -26.12 -8.88
CA THR A 147 -7.61 -25.03 -9.48
C THR A 147 -7.35 -23.90 -8.47
N SER A 148 -6.51 -22.96 -8.87
CA SER A 148 -6.27 -21.73 -8.13
C SER A 148 -6.12 -20.56 -9.10
N ARG A 149 -6.40 -19.37 -8.60
CA ARG A 149 -6.23 -18.11 -9.34
C ARG A 149 -5.71 -17.00 -8.42
N TRP A 150 -5.13 -15.99 -9.02
CA TRP A 150 -4.84 -14.75 -8.31
C TRP A 150 -6.14 -14.04 -7.91
N LEU A 151 -6.04 -13.19 -6.88
CA LEU A 151 -7.13 -12.29 -6.50
C LEU A 151 -7.49 -11.35 -7.65
N THR A 152 -8.77 -11.04 -7.78
CA THR A 152 -9.23 -9.99 -8.69
C THR A 152 -8.92 -8.60 -8.10
N HIS A 153 -8.98 -7.56 -8.94
CA HIS A 153 -8.79 -6.19 -8.48
C HIS A 153 -9.85 -5.76 -7.45
N GLU A 154 -11.08 -6.27 -7.58
CA GLU A 154 -12.18 -6.03 -6.65
C GLU A 154 -11.88 -6.67 -5.28
N GLU A 155 -11.41 -7.92 -5.27
CA GLU A 155 -11.05 -8.64 -4.04
C GLU A 155 -9.88 -7.94 -3.31
N ILE A 156 -8.86 -7.51 -4.05
CA ILE A 156 -7.72 -6.76 -3.53
C ILE A 156 -8.18 -5.43 -2.94
N SER A 157 -8.96 -4.66 -3.70
CA SER A 157 -9.46 -3.36 -3.25
C SER A 157 -10.39 -3.50 -2.04
N ALA A 158 -11.27 -4.50 -2.00
CA ALA A 158 -12.14 -4.76 -0.85
C ALA A 158 -11.33 -5.08 0.43
N ALA A 159 -10.28 -5.91 0.29
CA ALA A 159 -9.38 -6.20 1.41
C ALA A 159 -8.61 -4.96 1.89
N ALA A 160 -8.17 -4.10 0.98
CA ALA A 160 -7.48 -2.86 1.31
C ALA A 160 -8.42 -1.86 2.01
N ILE A 161 -9.67 -1.74 1.57
CA ILE A 161 -10.70 -0.93 2.23
C ILE A 161 -10.93 -1.45 3.66
N ALA A 162 -11.12 -2.76 3.82
CA ALA A 162 -11.31 -3.36 5.13
C ALA A 162 -10.10 -3.12 6.06
N GLN A 163 -8.88 -3.09 5.51
CA GLN A 163 -7.66 -2.81 6.27
C GLN A 163 -7.54 -1.34 6.65
N MET A 164 -7.99 -0.43 5.79
CA MET A 164 -8.06 1.01 6.12
C MET A 164 -9.10 1.32 7.19
N GLU A 165 -10.28 0.69 7.13
CA GLU A 165 -11.39 0.95 8.05
C GLU A 165 -11.19 0.30 9.42
N LYS A 166 -10.77 -0.97 9.42
CA LYS A 166 -10.52 -1.77 10.63
C LYS A 166 -9.11 -2.39 10.54
N PRO A 167 -8.07 -1.62 10.85
CA PRO A 167 -6.70 -2.09 10.70
C PRO A 167 -6.41 -3.26 11.64
N LEU A 168 -5.82 -4.29 11.08
CA LEU A 168 -5.19 -5.40 11.80
C LEU A 168 -3.68 -5.30 11.58
N PRO A 169 -2.84 -5.73 12.52
CA PRO A 169 -1.39 -5.74 12.31
C PRO A 169 -1.01 -6.44 11.00
N ARG A 170 -1.69 -7.55 10.68
CA ARG A 170 -1.58 -8.24 9.39
C ARG A 170 -2.93 -8.81 8.99
N ARG A 171 -3.34 -8.54 7.75
CA ARG A 171 -4.47 -9.16 7.08
C ARG A 171 -3.97 -9.93 5.86
N ILE A 172 -4.52 -11.10 5.60
CA ILE A 172 -4.28 -11.87 4.39
C ILE A 172 -5.55 -11.79 3.55
N ALA A 173 -5.43 -11.37 2.30
CA ALA A 173 -6.48 -11.48 1.30
C ALA A 173 -6.32 -12.81 0.55
N GLY A 174 -7.37 -13.63 0.53
CA GLY A 174 -7.28 -15.00 0.02
C GLY A 174 -6.56 -15.94 0.97
N THR A 175 -5.76 -16.87 0.43
CA THR A 175 -4.92 -17.80 1.18
C THR A 175 -3.47 -17.74 0.75
N LEU A 176 -2.56 -18.17 1.63
CA LEU A 176 -1.14 -18.33 1.33
C LEU A 176 -0.74 -19.81 1.27
N GLU A 177 -1.64 -20.70 1.74
CA GLU A 177 -1.38 -22.14 1.84
C GLU A 177 -2.46 -22.96 1.13
N PRO A 178 -2.10 -24.13 0.60
CA PRO A 178 -0.73 -24.64 0.46
C PRO A 178 0.03 -23.90 -0.67
N TRP A 179 1.30 -23.58 -0.43
CA TRP A 179 2.12 -22.75 -1.32
C TRP A 179 2.24 -23.31 -2.74
N GLU A 180 2.25 -24.64 -2.86
CA GLU A 180 2.37 -25.36 -4.13
C GLU A 180 1.16 -25.12 -5.05
N ARG A 181 0.03 -24.69 -4.49
CA ARG A 181 -1.19 -24.36 -5.23
C ARG A 181 -1.23 -22.90 -5.68
N ARG A 182 -0.20 -22.13 -5.42
CA ARG A 182 -0.11 -20.75 -5.90
C ARG A 182 -0.12 -20.74 -7.44
N PRO A 183 -0.94 -19.88 -8.10
CA PRO A 183 -0.94 -19.74 -9.56
C PRO A 183 0.45 -19.35 -10.08
N SER A 184 0.82 -19.88 -11.26
CA SER A 184 2.07 -19.58 -11.96
C SER A 184 2.11 -18.15 -12.49
#